data_b1aa31d6e11cddb9101b13d7c54c9494
#
_entry.id   b1aa31d6e11cddb9101b13d7c54c9494
#
_cell.length_a   1.000
_cell.length_b   1.000
_cell.length_c   1.000
_cell.angle_alpha   90.00
_cell.angle_beta   90.00
_cell.angle_gamma   90.00
#
_symmetry.space_group_name_H-M   'P 1'
#
loop_
_entity.id
_entity.type
_entity.pdbx_description
1 polymer ?
#
loop_
_entity_poly.entity_id
_entity_poly.type
_entity_poly.pdbx_seq_one_letter_code
_entity_poly.pdbx_strand_id
1 'polypeptide(L)'
;MIDIKRLRQDPDATRAALARRMDPSAIATLDRILALDHARRELLLASETLKAKRNAETEQVAQLKRERKPADELLAALKLSSDEIKLIDARLKTVDDSLEPELLTVPNILLADVPDGDATQNRVTRTWGDIPKFDFIPKPHWDLGTALGILDLENGAKVAGSGFPILRGMGAKLVRALANFMLDLHTKEHGYEEVAPPYLVNKASMQGTGQLPKFGDELYTVGADGLYLIPTSEVPLTNIYRDTILDASVLPVAVCAWTPCFRREAGAAGKDTRGLIRVHQFDKVELVRLCRPEDTEAQHELIVRQAETVLERLELPYRRVALAAGDTGFHSARTWDLEVWAAGVGTWLEVSSASTFTDFQARRASIRFRPSAGAKPEFVHTLNASGLAFPRTIIALLENNQAADGSVRIPGALAPYLGTDRLVARA
;
A
#
# COMPACT_ATOMS: atom_id res chain seq x y z
N MET A 1 -10.47 -1.60 -3.88
CA MET A 1 -11.61 -2.50 -3.56
C MET A 1 -11.89 -3.38 -4.76
N ILE A 2 -12.52 -4.53 -4.55
CA ILE A 2 -12.88 -5.44 -5.65
C ILE A 2 -14.07 -4.86 -6.45
N ASP A 3 -14.13 -5.17 -7.75
CA ASP A 3 -15.29 -4.83 -8.58
C ASP A 3 -16.52 -5.63 -8.15
N ILE A 4 -17.59 -4.97 -7.72
CA ILE A 4 -18.84 -5.60 -7.34
C ILE A 4 -19.46 -6.41 -8.48
N LYS A 5 -19.21 -6.04 -9.74
CA LYS A 5 -19.65 -6.80 -10.91
C LYS A 5 -18.97 -8.17 -10.96
N ARG A 6 -17.66 -8.23 -10.65
CA ARG A 6 -16.91 -9.49 -10.57
C ARG A 6 -17.46 -10.39 -9.46
N LEU A 7 -17.71 -9.82 -8.27
CA LEU A 7 -18.29 -10.54 -7.14
C LEU A 7 -19.62 -11.21 -7.51
N ARG A 8 -20.44 -10.50 -8.27
CA ARG A 8 -21.79 -10.94 -8.68
C ARG A 8 -21.79 -11.93 -9.84
N GLN A 9 -20.87 -11.77 -10.82
CA GLN A 9 -20.83 -12.60 -12.02
C GLN A 9 -20.47 -14.05 -11.73
N ASP A 10 -19.53 -14.25 -10.80
CA ASP A 10 -19.09 -15.57 -10.37
C ASP A 10 -18.78 -15.57 -8.86
N PRO A 11 -19.84 -15.69 -8.02
CA PRO A 11 -19.68 -15.70 -6.58
C PRO A 11 -18.85 -16.88 -6.06
N ASP A 12 -18.96 -18.05 -6.70
CA ASP A 12 -18.26 -19.26 -6.27
C ASP A 12 -16.76 -19.18 -6.56
N ALA A 13 -16.38 -18.75 -7.77
CA ALA A 13 -14.97 -18.48 -8.08
C ALA A 13 -14.38 -17.38 -7.19
N THR A 14 -15.18 -16.34 -6.88
CA THR A 14 -14.75 -15.29 -5.96
C THR A 14 -14.55 -15.82 -4.54
N ARG A 15 -15.46 -16.68 -4.06
CA ARG A 15 -15.36 -17.34 -2.76
C ARG A 15 -14.11 -18.20 -2.68
N ALA A 16 -13.85 -19.00 -3.69
CA ALA A 16 -12.65 -19.84 -3.78
C ALA A 16 -11.37 -18.99 -3.78
N ALA A 17 -11.36 -17.89 -4.53
CA ALA A 17 -10.21 -16.96 -4.56
C ALA A 17 -9.96 -16.28 -3.20
N LEU A 18 -11.01 -15.87 -2.49
CA LEU A 18 -10.91 -15.27 -1.16
C LEU A 18 -10.53 -16.30 -0.09
N ALA A 19 -10.95 -17.55 -0.21
CA ALA A 19 -10.58 -18.61 0.72
C ALA A 19 -9.07 -18.85 0.78
N ARG A 20 -8.34 -18.61 -0.32
CA ARG A 20 -6.87 -18.67 -0.33
C ARG A 20 -6.21 -17.71 0.67
N ARG A 21 -6.89 -16.60 1.02
CA ARG A 21 -6.40 -15.61 2.02
C ARG A 21 -6.35 -16.12 3.45
N MET A 22 -6.91 -17.31 3.71
CA MET A 22 -7.00 -17.92 5.05
C MET A 22 -7.69 -17.00 6.08
N ASP A 23 -8.55 -16.08 5.60
CA ASP A 23 -9.35 -15.16 6.43
C ASP A 23 -10.84 -15.51 6.30
N PRO A 24 -11.43 -16.27 7.25
CA PRO A 24 -12.85 -16.61 7.21
C PRO A 24 -13.79 -15.40 7.21
N SER A 25 -13.34 -14.26 7.76
CA SER A 25 -14.15 -13.04 7.77
C SER A 25 -14.41 -12.49 6.37
N ALA A 26 -13.47 -12.69 5.43
CA ALA A 26 -13.60 -12.27 4.05
C ALA A 26 -14.77 -12.96 3.34
N ILE A 27 -15.01 -14.25 3.64
CA ILE A 27 -16.13 -15.02 3.07
C ILE A 27 -17.47 -14.51 3.62
N ALA A 28 -17.57 -14.31 4.95
CA ALA A 28 -18.78 -13.76 5.56
C ALA A 28 -19.10 -12.35 5.03
N THR A 29 -18.08 -11.54 4.79
CA THR A 29 -18.23 -10.20 4.19
C THR A 29 -18.74 -10.31 2.75
N LEU A 30 -18.21 -11.24 1.94
CA LEU A 30 -18.69 -11.48 0.58
C LEU A 30 -20.20 -11.80 0.57
N ASP A 31 -20.68 -12.64 1.49
CA ASP A 31 -22.10 -13.01 1.57
C ASP A 31 -22.99 -11.80 1.89
N ARG A 32 -22.55 -10.93 2.82
CA ARG A 32 -23.27 -9.68 3.12
C ARG A 32 -23.30 -8.73 1.92
N ILE A 33 -22.18 -8.58 1.22
CA ILE A 33 -22.09 -7.74 0.01
C ILE A 33 -23.05 -8.24 -1.07
N LEU A 34 -23.08 -9.55 -1.33
CA LEU A 34 -23.96 -10.12 -2.34
C LEU A 34 -25.45 -9.91 -1.99
N ALA A 35 -25.81 -10.05 -0.72
CA ALA A 35 -27.17 -9.76 -0.24
C ALA A 35 -27.54 -8.28 -0.41
N LEU A 36 -26.64 -7.36 -0.04
CA LEU A 36 -26.82 -5.92 -0.22
C LEU A 36 -26.90 -5.52 -1.70
N ASP A 37 -26.04 -6.08 -2.57
CA ASP A 37 -26.10 -5.83 -4.02
C ASP A 37 -27.40 -6.34 -4.64
N HIS A 38 -27.92 -7.46 -4.19
CA HIS A 38 -29.22 -7.98 -4.64
C HIS A 38 -30.34 -7.00 -4.27
N ALA A 39 -30.44 -6.62 -2.99
CA ALA A 39 -31.43 -5.67 -2.51
C ALA A 39 -31.33 -4.30 -3.22
N ARG A 40 -30.10 -3.83 -3.45
CA ARG A 40 -29.83 -2.60 -4.20
C ARG A 40 -30.39 -2.65 -5.61
N ARG A 41 -30.16 -3.74 -6.34
CA ARG A 41 -30.64 -3.91 -7.71
C ARG A 41 -32.16 -3.99 -7.80
N GLU A 42 -32.83 -4.67 -6.85
CA GLU A 42 -34.29 -4.71 -6.79
C GLU A 42 -34.87 -3.31 -6.57
N LEU A 43 -34.29 -2.53 -5.63
CA LEU A 43 -34.71 -1.16 -5.37
C LEU A 43 -34.48 -0.24 -6.58
N LEU A 44 -33.33 -0.38 -7.28
CA LEU A 44 -33.05 0.39 -8.49
C LEU A 44 -34.07 0.10 -9.58
N LEU A 45 -34.37 -1.19 -9.84
CA LEU A 45 -35.35 -1.57 -10.86
C LEU A 45 -36.75 -1.03 -10.51
N ALA A 46 -37.17 -1.13 -9.24
CA ALA A 46 -38.44 -0.59 -8.78
C ALA A 46 -38.49 0.95 -8.95
N SER A 47 -37.43 1.66 -8.55
CA SER A 47 -37.33 3.12 -8.71
C SER A 47 -37.40 3.56 -10.18
N GLU A 48 -36.65 2.88 -11.07
CA GLU A 48 -36.65 3.17 -12.51
C GLU A 48 -38.01 2.90 -13.13
N THR A 49 -38.68 1.81 -12.78
CA THR A 49 -40.03 1.45 -13.26
C THR A 49 -41.06 2.51 -12.83
N LEU A 50 -41.02 2.92 -11.57
CA LEU A 50 -41.95 3.96 -11.07
C LEU A 50 -41.66 5.34 -11.67
N LYS A 51 -40.37 5.69 -11.87
CA LYS A 51 -39.97 6.94 -12.52
C LYS A 51 -40.43 6.98 -13.99
N ALA A 52 -40.31 5.86 -14.71
CA ALA A 52 -40.84 5.75 -16.09
C ALA A 52 -42.37 5.90 -16.15
N LYS A 53 -43.11 5.22 -15.24
CA LYS A 53 -44.57 5.31 -15.11
C LYS A 53 -44.96 6.76 -14.83
N ARG A 54 -44.36 7.38 -13.81
CA ARG A 54 -44.63 8.77 -13.43
C ARG A 54 -44.40 9.75 -14.59
N ASN A 55 -43.34 9.56 -15.38
CA ASN A 55 -43.06 10.42 -16.54
C ASN A 55 -44.18 10.29 -17.60
N ALA A 56 -44.61 9.06 -17.93
CA ALA A 56 -45.73 8.82 -18.84
C ALA A 56 -47.04 9.43 -18.34
N GLU A 57 -47.39 9.26 -17.06
CA GLU A 57 -48.56 9.84 -16.45
C GLU A 57 -48.49 11.37 -16.44
N THR A 58 -47.31 11.97 -16.25
CA THR A 58 -47.09 13.42 -16.31
C THR A 58 -47.38 13.98 -17.72
N GLU A 59 -46.98 13.28 -18.76
CA GLU A 59 -47.28 13.63 -20.16
C GLU A 59 -48.80 13.58 -20.42
N GLN A 60 -49.48 12.53 -19.91
CA GLN A 60 -50.94 12.39 -20.03
C GLN A 60 -51.68 13.52 -19.34
N VAL A 61 -51.27 13.92 -18.10
CA VAL A 61 -51.81 15.07 -17.40
C VAL A 61 -51.64 16.35 -18.21
N ALA A 62 -50.46 16.55 -18.81
CA ALA A 62 -50.21 17.72 -19.64
C ALA A 62 -51.12 17.76 -20.89
N GLN A 63 -51.36 16.62 -21.50
CA GLN A 63 -52.29 16.49 -22.62
C GLN A 63 -53.73 16.80 -22.21
N LEU A 64 -54.27 16.18 -21.12
CA LEU A 64 -55.60 16.40 -20.62
C LEU A 64 -55.87 17.87 -20.29
N LYS A 65 -54.88 18.54 -19.66
CA LYS A 65 -54.93 19.98 -19.37
C LYS A 65 -55.01 20.83 -20.64
N ARG A 66 -54.29 20.49 -21.71
CA ARG A 66 -54.38 21.18 -23.01
C ARG A 66 -55.75 21.00 -23.63
N GLU A 67 -56.33 19.80 -23.45
CA GLU A 67 -57.70 19.46 -23.95
C GLU A 67 -58.80 19.97 -23.04
N ARG A 68 -58.49 20.66 -21.92
CA ARG A 68 -59.40 21.12 -20.86
C ARG A 68 -60.25 20.01 -20.26
N LYS A 69 -59.73 18.80 -20.18
CA LYS A 69 -60.34 17.63 -19.54
C LYS A 69 -59.92 17.50 -18.08
N PRO A 70 -60.75 16.89 -17.21
CA PRO A 70 -60.37 16.64 -15.81
C PRO A 70 -59.21 15.68 -15.73
N ALA A 71 -58.28 15.93 -14.79
CA ALA A 71 -57.08 15.14 -14.59
C ALA A 71 -56.83 14.76 -13.11
N ASP A 72 -57.85 14.92 -12.27
CA ASP A 72 -57.74 14.81 -10.79
C ASP A 72 -57.26 13.42 -10.34
N GLU A 73 -57.82 12.36 -10.91
CA GLU A 73 -57.39 10.96 -10.62
C GLU A 73 -55.94 10.72 -10.98
N LEU A 74 -55.51 11.22 -12.12
CA LEU A 74 -54.10 11.06 -12.59
C LEU A 74 -53.16 11.89 -11.73
N LEU A 75 -53.56 13.08 -11.28
CA LEU A 75 -52.80 13.89 -10.34
C LEU A 75 -52.65 13.21 -8.97
N ALA A 76 -53.71 12.55 -8.48
CA ALA A 76 -53.63 11.75 -7.26
C ALA A 76 -52.69 10.56 -7.40
N ALA A 77 -52.72 9.85 -8.55
CA ALA A 77 -51.80 8.74 -8.86
C ALA A 77 -50.34 9.21 -8.96
N LEU A 78 -50.09 10.37 -9.58
CA LEU A 78 -48.75 11.00 -9.65
C LEU A 78 -48.20 11.34 -8.27
N LYS A 79 -49.04 11.78 -7.35
CA LYS A 79 -48.65 12.08 -5.97
C LYS A 79 -48.20 10.79 -5.26
N LEU A 80 -49.04 9.74 -5.35
CA LEU A 80 -48.69 8.43 -4.77
C LEU A 80 -47.41 7.86 -5.32
N SER A 81 -47.24 7.85 -6.65
CA SER A 81 -45.99 7.39 -7.31
C SER A 81 -44.76 8.20 -6.85
N SER A 82 -44.93 9.52 -6.66
CA SER A 82 -43.85 10.39 -6.19
C SER A 82 -43.43 10.09 -4.74
N ASP A 83 -44.41 9.81 -3.86
CA ASP A 83 -44.13 9.48 -2.46
C ASP A 83 -43.52 8.08 -2.33
N GLU A 84 -43.96 7.12 -3.16
CA GLU A 84 -43.35 5.79 -3.23
C GLU A 84 -41.88 5.84 -3.74
N ILE A 85 -41.59 6.65 -4.77
CA ILE A 85 -40.21 6.87 -5.26
C ILE A 85 -39.31 7.42 -4.14
N LYS A 86 -39.80 8.39 -3.34
CA LYS A 86 -39.02 8.92 -2.22
C LYS A 86 -38.69 7.85 -1.17
N LEU A 87 -39.65 6.96 -0.87
CA LEU A 87 -39.42 5.85 0.06
C LEU A 87 -38.38 4.86 -0.47
N ILE A 88 -38.47 4.53 -1.77
CA ILE A 88 -37.48 3.62 -2.42
C ILE A 88 -36.10 4.29 -2.45
N ASP A 89 -36.00 5.57 -2.84
CA ASP A 89 -34.74 6.29 -2.88
C ASP A 89 -34.10 6.41 -1.48
N ALA A 90 -34.90 6.57 -0.41
CA ALA A 90 -34.42 6.54 0.98
C ALA A 90 -33.88 5.16 1.39
N ARG A 91 -34.59 4.07 1.02
CA ARG A 91 -34.13 2.70 1.26
C ARG A 91 -32.87 2.38 0.45
N LEU A 92 -32.80 2.83 -0.79
CA LEU A 92 -31.63 2.67 -1.65
C LEU A 92 -30.40 3.33 -1.00
N LYS A 93 -30.56 4.55 -0.48
CA LYS A 93 -29.52 5.24 0.25
C LYS A 93 -29.05 4.43 1.46
N THR A 94 -29.95 3.87 2.26
CA THR A 94 -29.57 3.02 3.41
C THR A 94 -28.77 1.80 2.98
N VAL A 95 -29.13 1.17 1.86
CA VAL A 95 -28.40 0.02 1.32
C VAL A 95 -27.01 0.45 0.81
N ASP A 96 -26.92 1.59 0.11
CA ASP A 96 -25.64 2.13 -0.37
C ASP A 96 -24.71 2.50 0.79
N ASP A 97 -25.25 3.16 1.84
CA ASP A 97 -24.51 3.53 3.06
C ASP A 97 -23.99 2.29 3.84
N SER A 98 -24.64 1.11 3.66
CA SER A 98 -24.20 -0.16 4.25
C SER A 98 -23.22 -0.93 3.35
N LEU A 99 -23.38 -0.84 2.04
CA LEU A 99 -22.61 -1.60 1.04
C LEU A 99 -21.16 -1.08 0.92
N GLU A 100 -20.98 0.23 0.90
CA GLU A 100 -19.66 0.85 0.72
C GLU A 100 -18.66 0.46 1.83
N PRO A 101 -18.99 0.52 3.14
CA PRO A 101 -18.10 0.04 4.19
C PRO A 101 -17.73 -1.43 4.06
N GLU A 102 -18.68 -2.32 3.70
CA GLU A 102 -18.41 -3.74 3.52
C GLU A 102 -17.44 -3.97 2.36
N LEU A 103 -17.61 -3.29 1.23
CA LEU A 103 -16.69 -3.35 0.08
C LEU A 103 -15.26 -2.93 0.45
N LEU A 104 -15.10 -2.01 1.41
CA LEU A 104 -13.80 -1.57 1.89
C LEU A 104 -13.09 -2.61 2.77
N THR A 105 -13.80 -3.61 3.30
CA THR A 105 -13.24 -4.66 4.18
C THR A 105 -12.90 -5.96 3.46
N VAL A 106 -13.26 -6.11 2.17
CA VAL A 106 -12.87 -7.29 1.38
C VAL A 106 -11.43 -7.15 0.90
N PRO A 107 -10.55 -8.15 1.15
CA PRO A 107 -9.18 -8.14 0.66
C PRO A 107 -9.10 -8.28 -0.86
N ASN A 108 -7.98 -7.90 -1.44
CA ASN A 108 -7.75 -8.07 -2.88
C ASN A 108 -7.69 -9.56 -3.26
N ILE A 109 -8.00 -9.87 -4.51
CA ILE A 109 -7.87 -11.24 -5.06
C ILE A 109 -6.41 -11.47 -5.45
N LEU A 110 -5.88 -12.61 -5.01
CA LEU A 110 -4.52 -13.02 -5.31
C LEU A 110 -4.37 -13.44 -6.78
N LEU A 111 -3.20 -13.19 -7.35
CA LEU A 111 -2.81 -13.75 -8.64
C LEU A 111 -2.67 -15.28 -8.53
N ALA A 112 -2.77 -15.96 -9.67
CA ALA A 112 -2.80 -17.42 -9.71
C ALA A 112 -1.48 -18.06 -9.27
N ASP A 113 -0.35 -17.38 -9.49
CA ASP A 113 1.01 -17.84 -9.21
C ASP A 113 1.45 -17.63 -7.75
N VAL A 114 0.64 -16.94 -6.93
CA VAL A 114 0.91 -16.79 -5.49
C VAL A 114 0.85 -18.16 -4.82
N PRO A 115 1.85 -18.59 -4.02
CA PRO A 115 1.82 -19.87 -3.33
C PRO A 115 0.65 -19.94 -2.34
N ASP A 116 -0.02 -21.07 -2.25
CA ASP A 116 -1.05 -21.29 -1.23
C ASP A 116 -0.43 -21.58 0.14
N GLY A 117 -1.15 -21.25 1.22
CA GLY A 117 -0.74 -21.50 2.59
C GLY A 117 -0.34 -20.26 3.37
N ASP A 118 0.21 -20.46 4.56
CA ASP A 118 0.69 -19.42 5.48
C ASP A 118 2.15 -19.02 5.18
N ALA A 119 2.76 -18.19 6.05
CA ALA A 119 4.14 -17.72 5.92
C ALA A 119 5.19 -18.83 5.80
N THR A 120 4.90 -20.06 6.25
CA THR A 120 5.83 -21.21 6.12
C THR A 120 5.95 -21.69 4.67
N GLN A 121 5.01 -21.30 3.81
CA GLN A 121 4.99 -21.60 2.38
C GLN A 121 5.61 -20.48 1.52
N ASN A 122 6.14 -19.45 2.15
CA ASN A 122 6.92 -18.43 1.46
C ASN A 122 8.09 -19.06 0.72
N ARG A 123 8.32 -18.65 -0.54
CA ARG A 123 9.28 -19.32 -1.40
C ARG A 123 10.40 -18.38 -1.83
N VAL A 124 11.64 -18.74 -1.51
CA VAL A 124 12.83 -18.04 -2.07
C VAL A 124 12.88 -18.28 -3.58
N THR A 125 12.84 -17.22 -4.35
CA THR A 125 12.85 -17.26 -5.83
C THR A 125 14.17 -16.81 -6.44
N ARG A 126 14.98 -16.07 -5.67
CA ARG A 126 16.29 -15.58 -6.08
C ARG A 126 17.17 -15.34 -4.86
N THR A 127 18.47 -15.53 -5.02
CA THR A 127 19.50 -15.12 -4.07
C THR A 127 20.61 -14.38 -4.81
N TRP A 128 21.28 -13.44 -4.12
CA TRP A 128 22.42 -12.71 -4.65
C TRP A 128 23.43 -12.41 -3.53
N GLY A 129 24.72 -12.46 -3.88
CA GLY A 129 25.83 -12.20 -2.96
C GLY A 129 26.10 -13.35 -2.00
N ASP A 130 27.29 -13.35 -1.43
CA ASP A 130 27.74 -14.34 -0.45
C ASP A 130 27.54 -13.81 0.97
N ILE A 131 27.04 -14.65 1.87
CA ILE A 131 26.97 -14.34 3.29
C ILE A 131 28.39 -14.17 3.82
N PRO A 132 28.73 -13.03 4.47
CA PRO A 132 30.07 -12.77 4.96
C PRO A 132 30.49 -13.80 6.00
N LYS A 133 31.74 -14.25 5.92
CA LYS A 133 32.35 -15.14 6.91
C LYS A 133 33.33 -14.33 7.74
N PHE A 134 33.24 -14.49 9.05
CA PHE A 134 34.09 -13.82 10.01
C PHE A 134 34.97 -14.85 10.74
N ASP A 135 36.19 -14.46 11.07
CA ASP A 135 37.10 -15.20 11.96
C ASP A 135 36.92 -14.81 13.45
N PHE A 136 35.92 -13.99 13.71
CA PHE A 136 35.48 -13.55 15.03
C PHE A 136 33.95 -13.66 15.15
N ILE A 137 33.40 -13.53 16.36
CA ILE A 137 31.96 -13.51 16.58
C ILE A 137 31.41 -12.13 16.16
N PRO A 138 30.58 -12.04 15.12
CA PRO A 138 30.02 -10.76 14.68
C PRO A 138 29.08 -10.18 15.74
N LYS A 139 29.24 -8.88 16.02
CA LYS A 139 28.41 -8.14 16.98
C LYS A 139 27.12 -7.66 16.31
N PRO A 140 26.00 -7.64 17.03
CA PRO A 140 24.77 -7.06 16.52
C PRO A 140 24.86 -5.52 16.47
N HIS A 141 24.04 -4.93 15.62
CA HIS A 141 24.04 -3.49 15.29
C HIS A 141 23.86 -2.58 16.52
N TRP A 142 23.13 -3.01 17.54
CA TRP A 142 22.95 -2.21 18.77
C TRP A 142 24.27 -2.08 19.57
N ASP A 143 25.09 -3.11 19.60
CA ASP A 143 26.40 -3.07 20.24
C ASP A 143 27.40 -2.27 19.38
N LEU A 144 27.44 -2.52 18.07
CA LEU A 144 28.28 -1.76 17.12
C LEU A 144 27.91 -0.27 17.09
N GLY A 145 26.63 0.03 16.93
CA GLY A 145 26.14 1.39 16.81
C GLY A 145 26.37 2.21 18.07
N THR A 146 26.24 1.59 19.25
CA THR A 146 26.56 2.23 20.54
C THR A 146 28.06 2.47 20.68
N ALA A 147 28.91 1.44 20.37
CA ALA A 147 30.36 1.57 20.43
C ALA A 147 30.91 2.63 19.47
N LEU A 148 30.33 2.73 18.27
CA LEU A 148 30.66 3.77 17.29
C LEU A 148 30.11 5.16 17.65
N GLY A 149 29.26 5.29 18.67
CA GLY A 149 28.58 6.53 19.04
C GLY A 149 27.59 7.04 18.01
N ILE A 150 27.05 6.18 17.16
CA ILE A 150 26.13 6.52 16.08
C ILE A 150 24.67 6.18 16.37
N LEU A 151 24.41 5.31 17.35
CA LEU A 151 23.08 4.88 17.78
C LEU A 151 22.89 5.13 19.28
N ASP A 152 21.78 5.80 19.62
CA ASP A 152 21.45 6.23 20.99
C ASP A 152 20.00 5.83 21.29
N LEU A 153 19.84 4.64 21.82
CA LEU A 153 18.53 4.07 22.16
C LEU A 153 17.96 4.63 23.48
N GLU A 154 18.82 4.96 24.44
CA GLU A 154 18.42 5.46 25.75
C GLU A 154 17.78 6.86 25.63
N ASN A 155 18.46 7.80 24.99
CA ASN A 155 17.89 9.14 24.78
C ASN A 155 16.70 9.11 23.82
N GLY A 156 16.66 8.19 22.86
CA GLY A 156 15.48 7.97 22.02
C GLY A 156 14.26 7.60 22.86
N ALA A 157 14.41 6.63 23.76
CA ALA A 157 13.34 6.22 24.68
C ALA A 157 12.93 7.37 25.63
N LYS A 158 13.87 8.20 26.08
CA LYS A 158 13.58 9.38 26.90
C LYS A 158 12.75 10.42 26.17
N VAL A 159 12.97 10.60 24.84
CA VAL A 159 12.28 11.62 24.05
C VAL A 159 10.87 11.18 23.66
N ALA A 160 10.68 9.93 23.22
CA ALA A 160 9.42 9.51 22.63
C ALA A 160 8.93 8.11 23.08
N GLY A 161 9.69 7.43 23.95
CA GLY A 161 9.39 6.08 24.38
C GLY A 161 10.22 5.02 23.63
N SER A 162 10.01 3.77 24.00
CA SER A 162 10.66 2.62 23.35
C SER A 162 10.33 2.56 21.86
N GLY A 163 11.27 2.09 21.03
CA GLY A 163 11.06 1.97 19.58
C GLY A 163 11.26 3.26 18.79
N PHE A 164 11.79 4.32 19.42
CA PHE A 164 12.20 5.57 18.77
C PHE A 164 13.71 5.79 18.90
N PRO A 165 14.54 5.15 18.05
CA PRO A 165 15.99 5.30 18.12
C PRO A 165 16.44 6.69 17.67
N ILE A 166 17.54 7.18 18.24
CA ILE A 166 18.26 8.36 17.77
C ILE A 166 19.51 7.90 17.04
N LEU A 167 19.69 8.35 15.81
CA LEU A 167 20.95 8.26 15.08
C LEU A 167 21.73 9.57 15.23
N ARG A 168 23.03 9.52 15.60
CA ARG A 168 23.85 10.68 15.91
C ARG A 168 25.10 10.76 15.04
N GLY A 169 25.63 11.95 14.84
CA GLY A 169 26.89 12.15 14.15
C GLY A 169 26.96 11.47 12.79
N MET A 170 27.87 10.48 12.65
CA MET A 170 27.99 9.71 11.43
C MET A 170 26.77 8.82 11.16
N GLY A 171 26.01 8.41 12.18
CA GLY A 171 24.74 7.69 11.99
C GLY A 171 23.67 8.57 11.31
N ALA A 172 23.51 9.82 11.75
CA ALA A 172 22.62 10.78 11.10
C ALA A 172 23.08 11.13 9.67
N LYS A 173 24.41 11.20 9.47
CA LYS A 173 24.97 11.40 8.12
C LYS A 173 24.75 10.18 7.23
N LEU A 174 24.78 8.94 7.78
CA LEU A 174 24.48 7.71 7.06
C LEU A 174 23.03 7.68 6.55
N VAL A 175 22.05 8.13 7.35
CA VAL A 175 20.66 8.27 6.90
C VAL A 175 20.56 9.16 5.66
N ARG A 176 21.18 10.35 5.69
CA ARG A 176 21.17 11.24 4.53
C ARG A 176 21.94 10.71 3.33
N ALA A 177 23.04 10.00 3.58
CA ALA A 177 23.84 9.35 2.53
C ALA A 177 23.02 8.28 1.81
N LEU A 178 22.30 7.44 2.56
CA LEU A 178 21.39 6.44 2.01
C LEU A 178 20.25 7.08 1.21
N ALA A 179 19.62 8.13 1.74
CA ALA A 179 18.56 8.84 1.05
C ALA A 179 19.04 9.40 -0.30
N ASN A 180 20.13 10.14 -0.30
CA ASN A 180 20.67 10.76 -1.51
C ASN A 180 21.13 9.71 -2.52
N PHE A 181 21.80 8.65 -2.06
CA PHE A 181 22.23 7.55 -2.92
C PHE A 181 21.04 6.86 -3.61
N MET A 182 20.00 6.50 -2.85
CA MET A 182 18.82 5.81 -3.38
C MET A 182 18.02 6.71 -4.32
N LEU A 183 17.80 7.99 -3.95
CA LEU A 183 17.10 8.94 -4.81
C LEU A 183 17.86 9.20 -6.11
N ASP A 184 19.18 9.40 -6.04
CA ASP A 184 20.01 9.57 -7.23
C ASP A 184 19.96 8.35 -8.16
N LEU A 185 20.02 7.14 -7.60
CA LEU A 185 19.90 5.91 -8.36
C LEU A 185 18.55 5.81 -9.08
N HIS A 186 17.45 6.05 -8.33
CA HIS A 186 16.11 5.90 -8.90
C HIS A 186 15.76 7.02 -9.89
N THR A 187 16.20 8.25 -9.66
CA THR A 187 15.90 9.36 -10.57
C THR A 187 16.80 9.38 -11.80
N LYS A 188 18.09 9.07 -11.66
CA LYS A 188 19.06 9.16 -12.76
C LYS A 188 19.15 7.91 -13.61
N GLU A 189 19.03 6.71 -13.00
CA GLU A 189 19.21 5.44 -13.71
C GLU A 189 17.86 4.71 -13.96
N HIS A 190 16.87 4.87 -13.08
CA HIS A 190 15.63 4.10 -13.14
C HIS A 190 14.43 4.91 -13.68
N GLY A 191 14.62 6.22 -13.93
CA GLY A 191 13.62 7.06 -14.58
C GLY A 191 12.42 7.45 -13.71
N TYR A 192 12.58 7.50 -12.38
CA TYR A 192 11.56 8.00 -11.47
C TYR A 192 11.60 9.52 -11.35
N GLU A 193 10.42 10.12 -11.22
CA GLU A 193 10.28 11.50 -10.75
C GLU A 193 10.32 11.50 -9.22
N GLU A 194 11.20 12.34 -8.63
CA GLU A 194 11.23 12.55 -7.19
C GLU A 194 10.12 13.50 -6.75
N VAL A 195 9.40 13.12 -5.72
CA VAL A 195 8.31 13.90 -5.12
C VAL A 195 8.57 14.11 -3.63
N ALA A 196 8.38 15.34 -3.12
CA ALA A 196 8.37 15.64 -1.70
C ALA A 196 6.91 15.80 -1.21
N PRO A 197 6.25 14.73 -0.77
CA PRO A 197 4.83 14.76 -0.42
C PRO A 197 4.59 15.21 1.03
N PRO A 198 3.35 15.60 1.39
CA PRO A 198 2.96 15.76 2.79
C PRO A 198 3.08 14.47 3.59
N TYR A 199 3.49 14.57 4.86
CA TYR A 199 3.57 13.43 5.80
C TYR A 199 2.28 13.27 6.63
N LEU A 200 1.43 14.29 6.63
CA LEU A 200 0.08 14.26 7.18
C LEU A 200 -0.92 14.17 6.04
N VAL A 201 -1.77 13.17 6.08
CA VAL A 201 -2.76 12.90 5.03
C VAL A 201 -4.16 12.76 5.61
N ASN A 202 -5.18 13.02 4.79
CA ASN A 202 -6.56 12.87 5.18
C ASN A 202 -7.05 11.39 5.11
N LYS A 203 -8.22 11.15 5.68
CA LYS A 203 -8.86 9.82 5.71
C LYS A 203 -9.04 9.22 4.30
N ALA A 204 -9.42 10.05 3.32
CA ALA A 204 -9.64 9.59 1.95
C ALA A 204 -8.34 9.04 1.31
N SER A 205 -7.19 9.65 1.61
CA SER A 205 -5.90 9.13 1.15
C SER A 205 -5.55 7.79 1.78
N MET A 206 -5.82 7.60 3.08
CA MET A 206 -5.63 6.31 3.75
C MET A 206 -6.57 5.22 3.22
N GLN A 207 -7.81 5.58 2.86
CA GLN A 207 -8.75 4.66 2.22
C GLN A 207 -8.34 4.31 0.79
N GLY A 208 -7.83 5.29 0.04
CA GLY A 208 -7.42 5.12 -1.36
C GLY A 208 -6.38 4.03 -1.56
N THR A 209 -5.40 3.92 -0.68
CA THR A 209 -4.36 2.88 -0.72
C THR A 209 -4.71 1.62 0.08
N GLY A 210 -5.82 1.61 0.83
CA GLY A 210 -6.29 0.43 1.57
C GLY A 210 -5.77 0.32 3.00
N GLN A 211 -5.16 1.37 3.55
CA GLN A 211 -4.77 1.41 4.96
C GLN A 211 -5.99 1.42 5.87
N LEU A 212 -7.01 2.21 5.53
CA LEU A 212 -8.28 2.20 6.20
C LEU A 212 -9.35 1.41 5.40
N PRO A 213 -10.29 0.76 6.09
CA PRO A 213 -10.46 0.69 7.57
C PRO A 213 -9.56 -0.34 8.26
N LYS A 214 -8.95 -1.31 7.54
CA LYS A 214 -8.33 -2.53 8.06
C LYS A 214 -7.23 -2.27 9.10
N PHE A 215 -6.34 -1.29 8.88
CA PHE A 215 -5.15 -1.05 9.69
C PHE A 215 -5.26 0.19 10.59
N GLY A 216 -6.50 0.61 10.96
CA GLY A 216 -6.72 1.80 11.77
C GLY A 216 -5.92 1.83 13.07
N ASP A 217 -5.79 0.70 13.75
CA ASP A 217 -5.05 0.56 15.02
C ASP A 217 -3.53 0.70 14.87
N GLU A 218 -3.00 0.51 13.66
CA GLU A 218 -1.57 0.65 13.34
C GLU A 218 -1.17 2.09 13.00
N LEU A 219 -2.14 3.00 12.85
CA LEU A 219 -1.91 4.37 12.40
C LEU A 219 -1.78 5.34 13.57
N TYR A 220 -0.83 6.28 13.47
CA TYR A 220 -0.81 7.48 14.29
C TYR A 220 -1.79 8.51 13.75
N THR A 221 -2.64 9.05 14.62
CA THR A 221 -3.69 10.02 14.28
C THR A 221 -3.46 11.37 14.94
N VAL A 222 -3.76 12.44 14.20
CA VAL A 222 -3.87 13.81 14.72
C VAL A 222 -5.36 14.10 14.87
N GLY A 223 -5.91 13.74 16.04
CA GLY A 223 -7.37 13.72 16.28
C GLY A 223 -8.06 15.04 16.09
N ALA A 224 -7.42 16.18 16.45
CA ALA A 224 -8.00 17.50 16.32
C ALA A 224 -8.29 17.90 14.86
N ASP A 225 -7.45 17.45 13.92
CA ASP A 225 -7.51 17.83 12.51
C ASP A 225 -8.07 16.71 11.62
N GLY A 226 -8.31 15.52 12.16
CA GLY A 226 -8.76 14.35 11.41
C GLY A 226 -7.71 13.85 10.40
N LEU A 227 -6.42 14.12 10.66
CA LEU A 227 -5.30 13.72 9.83
C LEU A 227 -4.59 12.49 10.40
N TYR A 228 -3.75 11.89 9.57
CA TYR A 228 -2.97 10.70 9.88
C TYR A 228 -1.51 10.92 9.48
N LEU A 229 -0.57 10.48 10.33
CA LEU A 229 0.83 10.34 9.93
C LEU A 229 0.97 9.15 8.97
N ILE A 230 1.72 9.33 7.89
CA ILE A 230 1.88 8.29 6.87
C ILE A 230 2.66 7.07 7.39
N PRO A 231 2.19 5.83 7.19
CA PRO A 231 2.97 4.62 7.47
C PRO A 231 3.95 4.28 6.34
N THR A 232 3.81 4.93 5.19
CA THR A 232 4.58 4.77 3.95
C THR A 232 4.25 5.93 3.01
N SER A 233 5.21 6.37 2.21
CA SER A 233 4.95 7.37 1.16
C SER A 233 4.13 6.84 -0.02
N GLU A 234 3.90 5.54 -0.12
CA GLU A 234 2.89 4.98 -1.03
C GLU A 234 1.54 5.72 -0.92
N VAL A 235 1.14 6.06 0.32
CA VAL A 235 -0.15 6.74 0.56
C VAL A 235 -0.23 8.08 -0.15
N PRO A 236 0.63 9.08 0.10
CA PRO A 236 0.54 10.34 -0.61
C PRO A 236 0.88 10.20 -2.09
N LEU A 237 1.89 9.41 -2.49
CA LEU A 237 2.30 9.28 -3.89
C LEU A 237 1.18 8.73 -4.79
N THR A 238 0.50 7.67 -4.36
CA THR A 238 -0.64 7.12 -5.10
C THR A 238 -1.80 8.12 -5.16
N ASN A 239 -2.06 8.84 -4.06
CA ASN A 239 -3.19 9.77 -3.98
C ASN A 239 -2.99 11.12 -4.71
N ILE A 240 -1.79 11.42 -5.22
CA ILE A 240 -1.58 12.54 -6.17
C ILE A 240 -2.52 12.38 -7.37
N TYR A 241 -2.77 11.14 -7.79
CA TYR A 241 -3.58 10.80 -8.95
C TYR A 241 -5.04 10.48 -8.61
N ARG A 242 -5.47 10.63 -7.33
CA ARG A 242 -6.85 10.36 -6.92
C ARG A 242 -7.84 11.22 -7.71
N ASP A 243 -8.99 10.62 -8.10
CA ASP A 243 -10.08 11.23 -8.87
C ASP A 243 -9.64 11.76 -10.25
N THR A 244 -8.57 11.19 -10.83
CA THR A 244 -8.01 11.62 -12.12
C THR A 244 -8.26 10.59 -13.21
N ILE A 245 -8.47 11.08 -14.44
CA ILE A 245 -8.44 10.29 -15.67
C ILE A 245 -7.20 10.70 -16.45
N LEU A 246 -6.18 9.84 -16.43
CA LEU A 246 -4.91 10.05 -17.10
C LEU A 246 -5.05 9.84 -18.62
N ASP A 247 -4.21 10.51 -19.40
CA ASP A 247 -3.98 10.13 -20.80
C ASP A 247 -3.13 8.86 -20.85
N ALA A 248 -3.43 7.96 -21.78
CA ALA A 248 -2.67 6.72 -21.92
C ALA A 248 -1.18 6.94 -22.27
N SER A 249 -0.84 8.09 -22.87
CA SER A 249 0.54 8.44 -23.25
C SER A 249 1.46 8.73 -22.05
N VAL A 250 0.89 9.05 -20.86
CA VAL A 250 1.72 9.30 -19.67
C VAL A 250 2.02 8.03 -18.89
N LEU A 251 1.42 6.89 -19.27
CA LEU A 251 1.67 5.60 -18.62
C LEU A 251 2.86 4.85 -19.27
N PRO A 252 3.73 4.21 -18.49
CA PRO A 252 3.65 4.10 -17.04
C PRO A 252 4.13 5.36 -16.31
N VAL A 253 3.42 5.77 -15.25
CA VAL A 253 3.93 6.75 -14.28
C VAL A 253 4.90 6.05 -13.34
N ALA A 254 5.99 6.72 -12.98
CA ALA A 254 6.97 6.24 -12.00
C ALA A 254 7.40 7.40 -11.09
N VAL A 255 7.05 7.36 -9.82
CA VAL A 255 7.38 8.39 -8.83
C VAL A 255 8.05 7.75 -7.60
N CYS A 256 8.98 8.50 -6.98
CA CYS A 256 9.63 8.07 -5.75
C CYS A 256 9.66 9.20 -4.71
N ALA A 257 9.78 8.83 -3.45
CA ALA A 257 9.93 9.79 -2.36
C ALA A 257 10.76 9.20 -1.22
N TRP A 258 11.58 10.04 -0.59
CA TRP A 258 12.12 9.78 0.74
C TRP A 258 11.25 10.47 1.78
N THR A 259 10.72 9.70 2.73
CA THR A 259 9.92 10.23 3.84
C THR A 259 10.20 9.49 5.14
N PRO A 260 9.96 10.13 6.30
CA PRO A 260 9.68 9.36 7.52
C PRO A 260 8.39 8.59 7.36
N CYS A 261 8.33 7.42 8.01
CA CYS A 261 7.17 6.54 8.08
C CYS A 261 6.86 6.27 9.54
N PHE A 262 5.56 6.21 9.89
CA PHE A 262 5.11 6.11 11.27
C PHE A 262 4.18 4.92 11.44
N ARG A 263 4.53 3.98 12.35
CA ARG A 263 3.74 2.78 12.62
C ARG A 263 3.61 2.57 14.13
N ARG A 264 2.40 2.34 14.61
CA ARG A 264 2.18 2.05 16.02
C ARG A 264 2.67 0.69 16.46
N GLU A 265 2.88 -0.22 15.49
CA GLU A 265 3.36 -1.59 15.76
C GLU A 265 2.47 -2.32 16.79
N ALA A 266 1.15 -2.07 16.77
CA ALA A 266 0.19 -2.59 17.74
C ALA A 266 0.15 -4.13 17.78
N GLY A 267 0.44 -4.80 16.65
CA GLY A 267 0.53 -6.26 16.53
C GLY A 267 1.91 -6.86 16.83
N ALA A 268 2.88 -6.10 17.40
CA ALA A 268 4.26 -6.54 17.55
C ALA A 268 4.54 -7.41 18.79
N ALA A 269 3.55 -7.74 19.60
CA ALA A 269 3.72 -8.57 20.79
C ALA A 269 4.41 -9.92 20.46
N GLY A 270 5.51 -10.22 21.16
CA GLY A 270 6.30 -11.45 20.95
C GLY A 270 7.26 -11.43 19.76
N LYS A 271 7.37 -10.33 19.01
CA LYS A 271 8.36 -10.16 17.93
C LYS A 271 9.62 -9.49 18.46
N ASP A 272 10.77 -9.75 17.80
CA ASP A 272 12.02 -9.07 18.15
C ASP A 272 11.92 -7.58 17.78
N THR A 273 12.08 -6.72 18.80
CA THR A 273 12.01 -5.27 18.70
C THR A 273 13.32 -4.58 19.09
N ARG A 274 14.40 -5.36 19.31
CA ARG A 274 15.67 -4.81 19.79
C ARG A 274 16.37 -3.96 18.74
N GLY A 275 16.96 -2.85 19.18
CA GLY A 275 17.73 -1.95 18.32
C GLY A 275 16.90 -1.28 17.23
N LEU A 276 17.26 -1.56 15.97
CA LEU A 276 16.61 -1.02 14.76
C LEU A 276 15.69 -2.03 14.04
N ILE A 277 15.50 -3.23 14.58
CA ILE A 277 14.74 -4.30 13.88
C ILE A 277 13.29 -3.89 13.66
N ARG A 278 12.66 -3.25 14.67
CA ARG A 278 11.28 -2.79 14.62
C ARG A 278 11.13 -1.48 15.39
N VAL A 279 10.74 -0.45 14.70
CA VAL A 279 10.71 0.93 15.21
C VAL A 279 9.41 1.64 14.82
N HIS A 280 8.96 2.59 15.63
CA HIS A 280 7.72 3.36 15.41
C HIS A 280 7.86 4.46 14.39
N GLN A 281 9.08 4.96 14.19
CA GLN A 281 9.42 5.96 13.19
C GLN A 281 10.69 5.55 12.46
N PHE A 282 10.67 5.59 11.13
CA PHE A 282 11.83 5.27 10.30
C PHE A 282 11.75 5.95 8.95
N ASP A 283 12.92 6.14 8.32
CA ASP A 283 13.03 6.66 6.97
C ASP A 283 12.94 5.54 5.93
N LYS A 284 12.32 5.86 4.79
CA LYS A 284 12.18 4.94 3.65
C LYS A 284 12.20 5.73 2.34
N VAL A 285 12.91 5.23 1.35
CA VAL A 285 12.64 5.59 -0.04
C VAL A 285 11.56 4.66 -0.56
N GLU A 286 10.49 5.21 -1.11
CA GLU A 286 9.38 4.47 -1.68
C GLU A 286 9.29 4.69 -3.17
N LEU A 287 8.99 3.64 -3.90
CA LEU A 287 8.75 3.62 -5.34
C LEU A 287 7.28 3.32 -5.58
N VAL A 288 6.62 4.10 -6.43
CA VAL A 288 5.24 3.86 -6.86
C VAL A 288 5.18 3.90 -8.38
N ARG A 289 4.45 2.96 -8.96
CA ARG A 289 4.17 2.93 -10.39
C ARG A 289 2.68 2.80 -10.66
N LEU A 290 2.21 3.52 -11.69
CA LEU A 290 0.87 3.34 -12.27
C LEU A 290 1.06 2.88 -13.70
N CYS A 291 0.38 1.82 -14.10
CA CYS A 291 0.52 1.27 -15.44
C CYS A 291 -0.82 0.82 -16.03
N ARG A 292 -0.81 0.45 -17.29
CA ARG A 292 -1.93 -0.25 -17.93
C ARG A 292 -2.05 -1.66 -17.36
N PRO A 293 -3.25 -2.26 -17.34
CA PRO A 293 -3.44 -3.64 -16.86
C PRO A 293 -2.54 -4.67 -17.54
N GLU A 294 -2.34 -4.55 -18.85
CA GLU A 294 -1.52 -5.45 -19.66
C GLU A 294 -0.02 -5.39 -19.33
N ASP A 295 0.46 -4.26 -18.79
CA ASP A 295 1.87 -4.05 -18.46
C ASP A 295 2.24 -4.51 -17.04
N THR A 296 1.26 -4.91 -16.22
CA THR A 296 1.43 -5.15 -14.77
C THR A 296 2.56 -6.12 -14.44
N GLU A 297 2.64 -7.23 -15.14
CA GLU A 297 3.67 -8.25 -14.87
C GLU A 297 5.08 -7.70 -15.11
N ALA A 298 5.29 -7.06 -16.25
CA ALA A 298 6.57 -6.45 -16.58
C ALA A 298 6.95 -5.32 -15.62
N GLN A 299 5.96 -4.50 -15.21
CA GLN A 299 6.19 -3.40 -14.27
C GLN A 299 6.46 -3.91 -12.85
N HIS A 300 5.87 -5.03 -12.44
CA HIS A 300 6.15 -5.65 -11.13
C HIS A 300 7.56 -6.23 -11.08
N GLU A 301 7.98 -6.97 -12.10
CA GLU A 301 9.36 -7.47 -12.17
C GLU A 301 10.37 -6.30 -12.22
N LEU A 302 10.07 -5.25 -12.97
CA LEU A 302 10.93 -4.08 -13.09
C LEU A 302 11.13 -3.37 -11.74
N ILE A 303 10.05 -3.08 -10.99
CA ILE A 303 10.14 -2.36 -9.71
C ILE A 303 10.92 -3.17 -8.66
N VAL A 304 10.71 -4.49 -8.62
CA VAL A 304 11.50 -5.40 -7.76
C VAL A 304 12.97 -5.37 -8.14
N ARG A 305 13.29 -5.48 -9.44
CA ARG A 305 14.67 -5.44 -9.93
C ARG A 305 15.37 -4.12 -9.59
N GLN A 306 14.64 -3.02 -9.61
CA GLN A 306 15.15 -1.70 -9.22
C GLN A 306 15.46 -1.60 -7.72
N ALA A 307 14.65 -2.23 -6.86
CA ALA A 307 14.94 -2.34 -5.43
C ALA A 307 16.15 -3.28 -5.16
N GLU A 308 16.24 -4.41 -5.89
CA GLU A 308 17.41 -5.31 -5.83
C GLU A 308 18.72 -4.59 -6.21
N THR A 309 18.66 -3.70 -7.21
CA THR A 309 19.84 -2.93 -7.66
C THR A 309 20.42 -2.08 -6.51
N VAL A 310 19.58 -1.54 -5.63
CA VAL A 310 20.07 -0.81 -4.44
C VAL A 310 20.91 -1.73 -3.55
N LEU A 311 20.44 -2.94 -3.28
CA LEU A 311 21.14 -3.93 -2.44
C LEU A 311 22.45 -4.38 -3.09
N GLU A 312 22.44 -4.62 -4.40
CA GLU A 312 23.64 -5.00 -5.16
C GLU A 312 24.69 -3.91 -5.14
N ARG A 313 24.30 -2.63 -5.32
CA ARG A 313 25.22 -1.49 -5.22
C ARG A 313 25.75 -1.28 -3.80
N LEU A 314 24.96 -1.62 -2.77
CA LEU A 314 25.39 -1.62 -1.37
C LEU A 314 26.15 -2.89 -0.97
N GLU A 315 26.41 -3.80 -1.90
CA GLU A 315 27.15 -5.06 -1.68
C GLU A 315 26.53 -5.92 -0.54
N LEU A 316 25.19 -5.86 -0.37
CA LEU A 316 24.46 -6.58 0.67
C LEU A 316 23.88 -7.89 0.10
N PRO A 317 24.24 -9.05 0.65
CA PRO A 317 23.64 -10.32 0.23
C PRO A 317 22.17 -10.34 0.58
N TYR A 318 21.33 -10.73 -0.38
CA TYR A 318 19.88 -10.74 -0.23
C TYR A 318 19.24 -11.98 -0.85
N ARG A 319 17.98 -12.20 -0.46
CA ARG A 319 17.09 -13.15 -1.11
C ARG A 319 15.75 -12.48 -1.46
N ARG A 320 15.17 -12.85 -2.60
CA ARG A 320 13.81 -12.50 -3.01
C ARG A 320 12.89 -13.63 -2.56
N VAL A 321 11.83 -13.28 -1.87
CA VAL A 321 10.87 -14.21 -1.30
C VAL A 321 9.48 -13.93 -1.87
N ALA A 322 8.89 -14.90 -2.55
CA ALA A 322 7.48 -14.84 -2.94
C ALA A 322 6.62 -15.17 -1.72
N LEU A 323 5.79 -14.21 -1.30
CA LEU A 323 4.90 -14.41 -0.17
C LEU A 323 3.74 -15.34 -0.52
N ALA A 324 3.41 -16.23 0.39
CA ALA A 324 2.23 -17.09 0.29
C ALA A 324 0.93 -16.32 0.54
N ALA A 325 -0.17 -16.93 0.19
CA ALA A 325 -1.51 -16.36 0.21
C ALA A 325 -1.92 -15.80 1.58
N GLY A 326 -1.60 -16.51 2.66
CA GLY A 326 -1.91 -16.10 4.03
C GLY A 326 -0.97 -15.04 4.58
N ASP A 327 0.20 -14.81 3.96
CA ASP A 327 1.19 -13.79 4.35
C ASP A 327 1.12 -12.53 3.45
N THR A 328 0.53 -12.66 2.26
CA THR A 328 0.35 -11.52 1.35
C THR A 328 -0.62 -10.50 1.93
N GLY A 329 -0.20 -9.22 1.99
CA GLY A 329 -0.96 -8.12 2.59
C GLY A 329 -2.38 -7.97 2.02
N PHE A 330 -3.31 -7.46 2.86
CA PHE A 330 -4.74 -7.31 2.57
C PHE A 330 -5.06 -6.69 1.19
N HIS A 331 -4.32 -5.66 0.79
CA HIS A 331 -4.57 -4.90 -0.44
C HIS A 331 -3.76 -5.42 -1.64
N SER A 332 -2.76 -6.29 -1.42
CA SER A 332 -1.87 -6.79 -2.47
C SER A 332 -2.48 -7.97 -3.21
N ALA A 333 -2.24 -8.06 -4.51
CA ALA A 333 -2.58 -9.23 -5.35
C ALA A 333 -1.42 -10.23 -5.43
N ARG A 334 -0.19 -9.74 -5.31
CA ARG A 334 1.05 -10.51 -5.18
C ARG A 334 2.11 -9.61 -4.56
N THR A 335 2.96 -10.20 -3.70
CA THR A 335 4.07 -9.52 -3.06
C THR A 335 5.34 -10.35 -3.15
N TRP A 336 6.45 -9.69 -3.43
CA TRP A 336 7.80 -10.20 -3.28
C TRP A 336 8.55 -9.36 -2.26
N ASP A 337 9.09 -10.01 -1.24
CA ASP A 337 9.93 -9.35 -0.26
C ASP A 337 11.41 -9.52 -0.62
N LEU A 338 12.21 -8.50 -0.33
CA LEU A 338 13.66 -8.58 -0.34
C LEU A 338 14.14 -8.62 1.09
N GLU A 339 14.85 -9.67 1.44
CA GLU A 339 15.43 -9.86 2.75
C GLU A 339 16.95 -9.84 2.66
N VAL A 340 17.60 -9.09 3.56
CA VAL A 340 19.07 -9.03 3.69
C VAL A 340 19.53 -9.87 4.86
N TRP A 341 20.71 -10.45 4.74
CA TRP A 341 21.35 -11.13 5.86
C TRP A 341 21.84 -10.11 6.90
N ALA A 342 21.63 -10.38 8.18
CA ALA A 342 22.14 -9.61 9.31
C ALA A 342 23.06 -10.51 10.13
N ALA A 343 24.37 -10.34 9.98
CA ALA A 343 25.37 -11.31 10.48
C ALA A 343 25.46 -11.35 12.03
N GLY A 344 25.26 -10.21 12.69
CA GLY A 344 25.32 -10.13 14.15
C GLY A 344 24.07 -10.67 14.84
N VAL A 345 22.91 -10.54 14.18
CA VAL A 345 21.62 -11.12 14.65
C VAL A 345 21.50 -12.57 14.16
N GLY A 346 22.16 -12.94 13.08
CA GLY A 346 22.15 -14.30 12.52
C GLY A 346 20.84 -14.65 11.81
N THR A 347 20.16 -13.67 11.18
CA THR A 347 18.88 -13.90 10.49
C THR A 347 18.71 -13.05 9.25
N TRP A 348 17.72 -13.41 8.43
CA TRP A 348 17.27 -12.62 7.30
C TRP A 348 16.26 -11.56 7.77
N LEU A 349 16.41 -10.32 7.30
CA LEU A 349 15.55 -9.19 7.63
C LEU A 349 14.96 -8.60 6.35
N GLU A 350 13.65 -8.51 6.27
CA GLU A 350 12.94 -7.83 5.19
C GLU A 350 13.31 -6.33 5.16
N VAL A 351 13.79 -5.85 4.01
CA VAL A 351 14.15 -4.42 3.77
C VAL A 351 13.29 -3.77 2.70
N SER A 352 12.63 -4.56 1.88
CA SER A 352 11.69 -4.09 0.86
C SER A 352 10.59 -5.11 0.68
N SER A 353 9.37 -4.60 0.51
CA SER A 353 8.20 -5.36 0.08
C SER A 353 7.69 -4.73 -1.20
N ALA A 354 7.69 -5.50 -2.29
CA ALA A 354 7.27 -5.05 -3.60
C ALA A 354 5.96 -5.72 -4.00
N SER A 355 4.92 -4.92 -4.18
CA SER A 355 3.56 -5.41 -4.41
C SER A 355 2.95 -4.90 -5.70
N THR A 356 2.12 -5.73 -6.33
CA THR A 356 1.10 -5.29 -7.27
C THR A 356 -0.28 -5.36 -6.62
N PHE A 357 -1.06 -4.32 -6.81
CA PHE A 357 -2.42 -4.22 -6.28
C PHE A 357 -3.47 -4.44 -7.37
N THR A 358 -3.04 -4.63 -8.61
CA THR A 358 -3.93 -4.59 -9.77
C THR A 358 -4.78 -3.30 -9.75
N ASP A 359 -6.09 -3.38 -9.98
CA ASP A 359 -6.99 -2.22 -9.95
C ASP A 359 -7.57 -1.90 -8.54
N PHE A 360 -7.15 -2.61 -7.50
CA PHE A 360 -7.74 -2.51 -6.15
C PHE A 360 -7.64 -1.11 -5.55
N GLN A 361 -6.47 -0.50 -5.58
CA GLN A 361 -6.26 0.86 -5.09
C GLN A 361 -6.85 1.89 -6.07
N ALA A 362 -6.69 1.67 -7.37
CA ALA A 362 -7.23 2.54 -8.40
C ALA A 362 -8.76 2.66 -8.30
N ARG A 363 -9.47 1.59 -7.95
CA ARG A 363 -10.92 1.64 -7.67
C ARG A 363 -11.26 2.43 -6.41
N ARG A 364 -10.45 2.34 -5.36
CA ARG A 364 -10.65 3.09 -4.11
C ARG A 364 -10.39 4.59 -4.29
N ALA A 365 -9.37 4.92 -5.07
CA ALA A 365 -8.93 6.29 -5.32
C ALA A 365 -9.46 6.86 -6.64
N SER A 366 -10.34 6.16 -7.37
CA SER A 366 -10.89 6.60 -8.67
C SER A 366 -9.81 6.99 -9.70
N ILE A 367 -8.70 6.26 -9.76
CA ILE A 367 -7.60 6.52 -10.68
C ILE A 367 -7.85 5.75 -11.98
N ARG A 368 -8.09 6.45 -13.06
CA ARG A 368 -8.40 5.87 -14.36
C ARG A 368 -7.49 6.42 -15.45
N PHE A 369 -7.47 5.76 -16.57
CA PHE A 369 -6.84 6.27 -17.79
C PHE A 369 -7.78 6.10 -18.98
N ARG A 370 -7.54 6.87 -20.04
CA ARG A 370 -8.29 6.75 -21.29
C ARG A 370 -7.40 6.07 -22.32
N PRO A 371 -7.73 4.82 -22.75
CA PRO A 371 -6.88 4.06 -23.68
C PRO A 371 -6.67 4.75 -25.05
N SER A 372 -7.69 5.43 -25.55
CA SER A 372 -7.64 6.22 -26.77
C SER A 372 -8.70 7.32 -26.75
N ALA A 373 -8.61 8.29 -27.66
CA ALA A 373 -9.59 9.36 -27.79
C ALA A 373 -11.02 8.78 -27.98
N GLY A 374 -11.96 9.22 -27.13
CA GLY A 374 -13.35 8.74 -27.15
C GLY A 374 -13.61 7.38 -26.47
N ALA A 375 -12.58 6.63 -26.10
CA ALA A 375 -12.75 5.38 -25.38
C ALA A 375 -13.28 5.60 -23.94
N LYS A 376 -13.95 4.61 -23.39
CA LYS A 376 -14.35 4.64 -21.96
C LYS A 376 -13.11 4.57 -21.06
N PRO A 377 -13.04 5.35 -19.99
CA PRO A 377 -11.95 5.26 -19.04
C PRO A 377 -11.91 3.89 -18.36
N GLU A 378 -10.69 3.37 -18.19
CA GLU A 378 -10.37 2.12 -17.48
C GLU A 378 -9.57 2.42 -16.22
N PHE A 379 -9.56 1.51 -15.24
CA PHE A 379 -8.73 1.65 -14.05
C PHE A 379 -7.28 1.32 -14.38
N VAL A 380 -6.35 2.14 -13.88
CA VAL A 380 -4.93 1.79 -13.90
C VAL A 380 -4.65 0.64 -12.92
N HIS A 381 -3.54 -0.06 -13.09
CA HIS A 381 -2.97 -0.89 -12.06
C HIS A 381 -1.89 -0.11 -11.28
N THR A 382 -1.84 -0.33 -9.96
CA THR A 382 -0.86 0.32 -9.08
C THR A 382 0.11 -0.69 -8.51
N LEU A 383 1.35 -0.26 -8.33
CA LEU A 383 2.44 -1.05 -7.77
C LEU A 383 3.27 -0.19 -6.83
N ASN A 384 3.83 -0.80 -5.80
CA ASN A 384 4.84 -0.16 -4.95
C ASN A 384 6.03 -1.08 -4.69
N ALA A 385 7.14 -0.48 -4.26
CA ALA A 385 8.24 -1.17 -3.60
C ALA A 385 8.96 -0.21 -2.66
N SER A 386 9.51 -0.72 -1.56
CA SER A 386 10.50 0.06 -0.84
C SER A 386 11.81 0.08 -1.62
N GLY A 387 12.30 1.25 -1.90
CA GLY A 387 13.60 1.45 -2.52
C GLY A 387 14.79 1.65 -1.57
N LEU A 388 14.77 1.48 -0.32
CA LEU A 388 14.63 0.53 0.76
C LEU A 388 14.12 1.21 2.07
N ALA A 389 13.80 0.38 3.10
CA ALA A 389 13.61 0.82 4.48
C ALA A 389 14.96 0.92 5.21
N PHE A 390 15.28 2.11 5.76
CA PHE A 390 16.62 2.41 6.26
C PHE A 390 17.04 1.62 7.50
N PRO A 391 16.19 1.38 8.53
CA PRO A 391 16.67 0.74 9.75
C PRO A 391 17.31 -0.62 9.49
N ARG A 392 16.63 -1.49 8.78
CA ARG A 392 17.13 -2.84 8.47
C ARG A 392 18.27 -2.82 7.45
N THR A 393 18.28 -1.87 6.53
CA THR A 393 19.42 -1.62 5.63
C THR A 393 20.67 -1.18 6.43
N ILE A 394 20.51 -0.31 7.44
CA ILE A 394 21.59 0.10 8.35
C ILE A 394 22.06 -1.09 9.18
N ILE A 395 21.16 -1.93 9.69
CA ILE A 395 21.55 -3.18 10.37
C ILE A 395 22.49 -4.00 9.48
N ALA A 396 22.05 -4.30 8.26
CA ALA A 396 22.83 -5.12 7.34
C ALA A 396 24.18 -4.45 6.97
N LEU A 397 24.22 -3.14 6.75
CA LEU A 397 25.46 -2.40 6.50
C LEU A 397 26.44 -2.50 7.66
N LEU A 398 25.98 -2.31 8.90
CA LEU A 398 26.82 -2.37 10.08
C LEU A 398 27.30 -3.80 10.35
N GLU A 399 26.39 -4.76 10.34
CA GLU A 399 26.68 -6.12 10.77
C GLU A 399 27.48 -6.92 9.74
N ASN A 400 27.24 -6.72 8.42
CA ASN A 400 27.93 -7.47 7.36
C ASN A 400 29.32 -6.87 7.01
N ASN A 401 29.58 -5.62 7.34
CA ASN A 401 30.83 -4.95 7.00
C ASN A 401 31.72 -4.64 8.22
N GLN A 402 31.41 -5.21 9.39
CA GLN A 402 32.19 -5.01 10.60
C GLN A 402 33.56 -5.69 10.51
N ALA A 403 34.56 -5.09 11.14
CA ALA A 403 35.88 -5.65 11.32
C ALA A 403 36.10 -6.02 12.81
N ALA A 404 37.13 -6.84 13.08
CA ALA A 404 37.49 -7.30 14.43
C ALA A 404 37.79 -6.15 15.39
N ASP A 405 38.28 -5.02 14.88
CA ASP A 405 38.56 -3.79 15.66
C ASP A 405 37.28 -2.96 15.99
N GLY A 406 36.10 -3.41 15.55
CA GLY A 406 34.83 -2.74 15.72
C GLY A 406 34.55 -1.60 14.73
N SER A 407 35.45 -1.36 13.79
CA SER A 407 35.18 -0.46 12.65
C SER A 407 34.22 -1.12 11.65
N VAL A 408 33.59 -0.30 10.81
CA VAL A 408 32.67 -0.79 9.77
C VAL A 408 33.06 -0.19 8.42
N ARG A 409 33.33 -1.05 7.44
CA ARG A 409 33.58 -0.64 6.04
C ARG A 409 32.31 -0.09 5.42
N ILE A 410 32.43 0.93 4.60
CA ILE A 410 31.33 1.49 3.84
C ILE A 410 31.44 1.06 2.38
N PRO A 411 30.38 0.53 1.75
CA PRO A 411 30.39 0.16 0.33
C PRO A 411 30.78 1.32 -0.57
N GLY A 412 31.51 1.01 -1.64
CA GLY A 412 32.07 2.01 -2.57
C GLY A 412 31.03 2.95 -3.16
N ALA A 413 29.82 2.46 -3.45
CA ALA A 413 28.72 3.30 -3.96
C ALA A 413 28.19 4.31 -2.94
N LEU A 414 28.31 4.04 -1.63
CA LEU A 414 27.79 4.90 -0.56
C LEU A 414 28.86 5.85 -0.02
N ALA A 415 30.14 5.49 -0.12
CA ALA A 415 31.27 6.25 0.42
C ALA A 415 31.30 7.74 -0.05
N PRO A 416 31.04 8.09 -1.32
CA PRO A 416 31.00 9.48 -1.77
C PRO A 416 29.92 10.33 -1.05
N TYR A 417 28.76 9.74 -0.77
CA TYR A 417 27.66 10.41 -0.07
C TYR A 417 27.95 10.56 1.43
N LEU A 418 28.60 9.57 2.03
CA LEU A 418 28.98 9.59 3.44
C LEU A 418 30.25 10.42 3.70
N GLY A 419 31.14 10.53 2.71
CA GLY A 419 32.42 11.24 2.79
C GLY A 419 33.50 10.49 3.57
N THR A 420 33.35 9.16 3.72
CA THR A 420 34.33 8.24 4.28
C THR A 420 34.03 6.82 3.81
N ASP A 421 35.03 6.00 3.72
CA ASP A 421 34.94 4.56 3.41
C ASP A 421 34.86 3.67 4.68
N ARG A 422 34.93 4.27 5.87
CA ARG A 422 34.93 3.53 7.14
C ARG A 422 34.30 4.33 8.28
N LEU A 423 33.52 3.66 9.10
CA LEU A 423 33.08 4.16 10.41
C LEU A 423 34.03 3.65 11.49
N VAL A 424 34.50 4.56 12.34
CA VAL A 424 35.36 4.23 13.49
C VAL A 424 34.80 4.88 14.75
N ALA A 425 35.05 4.30 15.90
CA ALA A 425 34.70 4.93 17.18
C ALA A 425 35.40 6.31 17.27
N ARG A 426 34.68 7.28 17.82
CA ARG A 426 35.33 8.56 18.16
C ARG A 426 36.31 8.35 19.32
N ALA A 427 37.53 8.83 19.15
CA ALA A 427 38.50 8.90 20.21
C ALA A 427 38.01 9.78 21.37
#